data_a84fbcb1d5d271c64be8664c8e07c750
#
_entry.id   a84fbcb1d5d271c64be8664c8e07c750
#
_cell.length_a   1.000
_cell.length_b   1.000
_cell.length_c   1.000
_cell.angle_alpha   90.00
_cell.angle_beta   90.00
_cell.angle_gamma   90.00
#
_symmetry.space_group_name_H-M   'P 1'
#
loop_
_entity.id
_entity.type
_entity.pdbx_description
1 polymer ?
#
loop_
_entity_poly.entity_id
_entity_poly.type
_entity_poly.pdbx_seq_one_letter_code
_entity_poly.pdbx_strand_id
1 'polypeptide(L)'
;MEMLVVISLIGILAAIATPSLMDRIIRQQIEAALPLADIAKKPISDVWSKTKSMPPDNQSAGLPVPEKIVNNFISALTVKDGAIHLTFGNRANKQINGKVLTLRPAVVTDAPIVPVTWVCGNAIAPNPMTIMGENSTNIPDAYLPIACRGLTK
;
A
#
# COMPACT_ATOMS: atom_id res chain seq x y z
N MET A 1 49.14 0.41 16.89
CA MET A 1 48.01 0.51 17.84
C MET A 1 46.88 1.39 17.27
N GLU A 2 47.17 2.53 16.70
CA GLU A 2 46.13 3.46 16.18
C GLU A 2 45.33 2.88 15.01
N MET A 3 45.93 2.13 14.10
CA MET A 3 45.23 1.50 12.96
C MET A 3 44.15 0.48 13.39
N LEU A 4 44.37 -0.27 14.46
CA LEU A 4 43.43 -1.27 15.00
C LEU A 4 42.16 -0.60 15.56
N VAL A 5 42.32 0.55 16.21
CA VAL A 5 41.18 1.32 16.77
C VAL A 5 40.32 1.88 15.66
N VAL A 6 40.93 2.40 14.59
CA VAL A 6 40.18 2.95 13.43
C VAL A 6 39.39 1.87 12.70
N ILE A 7 39.99 0.69 12.46
CA ILE A 7 39.29 -0.45 11.81
C ILE A 7 38.15 -0.95 12.67
N SER A 8 38.32 -1.01 14.00
CA SER A 8 37.27 -1.40 14.93
C SER A 8 36.07 -0.42 14.91
N LEU A 9 36.36 0.89 14.89
CA LEU A 9 35.33 1.93 14.83
C LEU A 9 34.54 1.87 13.52
N ILE A 10 35.22 1.70 12.39
CA ILE A 10 34.56 1.56 11.07
C ILE A 10 33.67 0.32 11.03
N GLY A 11 34.11 -0.80 11.60
CA GLY A 11 33.32 -2.02 11.68
C GLY A 11 32.02 -1.87 12.48
N ILE A 12 32.07 -1.15 13.60
CA ILE A 12 30.90 -0.88 14.45
C ILE A 12 29.91 0.05 13.72
N LEU A 13 30.40 1.11 13.09
CA LEU A 13 29.53 2.04 12.34
C LEU A 13 28.88 1.36 11.14
N ALA A 14 29.57 0.49 10.42
CA ALA A 14 29.02 -0.27 9.31
C ALA A 14 27.93 -1.25 9.77
N ALA A 15 28.06 -1.89 10.92
CA ALA A 15 27.07 -2.81 11.47
C ALA A 15 25.74 -2.14 11.85
N ILE A 16 25.78 -0.87 12.29
CA ILE A 16 24.59 -0.10 12.68
C ILE A 16 23.86 0.46 11.45
N ALA A 17 24.56 0.77 10.37
CA ALA A 17 24.00 1.42 9.19
C ALA A 17 23.18 0.47 8.29
N THR A 18 23.53 -0.81 8.21
CA THR A 18 22.96 -1.78 7.26
C THR A 18 21.47 -2.06 7.43
N PRO A 19 20.89 -2.28 8.64
CA PRO A 19 19.46 -2.55 8.80
C PRO A 19 18.58 -1.38 8.35
N SER A 20 18.95 -0.15 8.68
CA SER A 20 18.17 1.04 8.36
C SER A 20 18.14 1.36 6.86
N LEU A 21 19.20 1.01 6.13
CA LEU A 21 19.23 1.16 4.66
C LEU A 21 18.27 0.19 3.96
N MET A 22 18.19 -1.05 4.43
CA MET A 22 17.29 -2.05 3.86
C MET A 22 15.81 -1.64 4.02
N ASP A 23 15.43 -1.20 5.21
CA ASP A 23 14.07 -0.71 5.48
C ASP A 23 13.71 0.48 4.58
N ARG A 24 14.66 1.36 4.34
CA ARG A 24 14.49 2.51 3.45
C ARG A 24 14.27 2.07 2.00
N ILE A 25 15.06 1.12 1.51
CA ILE A 25 14.93 0.58 0.15
C ILE A 25 13.55 -0.09 -0.03
N ILE A 26 13.11 -0.90 0.93
CA ILE A 26 11.82 -1.57 0.90
C ILE A 26 10.68 -0.53 0.86
N ARG A 27 10.76 0.50 1.68
CA ARG A 27 9.77 1.59 1.70
C ARG A 27 9.70 2.31 0.36
N GLN A 28 10.85 2.60 -0.26
CA GLN A 28 10.89 3.20 -1.60
C GLN A 28 10.23 2.31 -2.67
N GLN A 29 10.39 0.99 -2.58
CA GLN A 29 9.71 0.06 -3.49
C GLN A 29 8.19 0.10 -3.30
N ILE A 30 7.72 0.18 -2.06
CA ILE A 30 6.28 0.32 -1.77
C ILE A 30 5.75 1.65 -2.32
N GLU A 31 6.45 2.75 -2.09
CA GLU A 31 6.08 4.08 -2.62
C GLU A 31 6.05 4.09 -4.16
N ALA A 32 7.00 3.44 -4.81
CA ALA A 32 7.03 3.31 -6.27
C ALA A 32 5.91 2.41 -6.83
N ALA A 33 5.37 1.51 -6.02
CA ALA A 33 4.27 0.62 -6.40
C ALA A 33 2.88 1.29 -6.29
N LEU A 34 2.71 2.24 -5.37
CA LEU A 34 1.42 2.88 -5.07
C LEU A 34 0.71 3.51 -6.27
N PRO A 35 1.41 4.18 -7.23
CA PRO A 35 0.75 4.78 -8.39
C PRO A 35 -0.02 3.78 -9.28
N LEU A 36 0.31 2.48 -9.22
CA LEU A 36 -0.44 1.46 -9.96
C LEU A 36 -1.90 1.39 -9.49
N ALA A 37 -2.17 1.65 -8.22
CA ALA A 37 -3.51 1.66 -7.67
C ALA A 37 -4.41 2.74 -8.29
N ASP A 38 -3.85 3.80 -8.86
CA ASP A 38 -4.60 4.91 -9.46
C ASP A 38 -5.45 4.44 -10.65
N ILE A 39 -5.03 3.38 -11.33
CA ILE A 39 -5.79 2.73 -12.41
C ILE A 39 -7.17 2.28 -11.90
N ALA A 40 -7.25 1.78 -10.68
CA ALA A 40 -8.48 1.26 -10.09
C ALA A 40 -9.30 2.33 -9.34
N LYS A 41 -8.68 3.38 -8.83
CA LYS A 41 -9.34 4.40 -8.01
C LYS A 41 -10.49 5.08 -8.74
N LYS A 42 -10.26 5.53 -9.97
CA LYS A 42 -11.29 6.22 -10.75
C LYS A 42 -12.46 5.31 -11.09
N PRO A 43 -12.28 4.12 -11.69
CA PRO A 43 -13.38 3.21 -11.96
C PRO A 43 -14.24 2.87 -10.74
N ILE A 44 -13.60 2.59 -9.59
CA ILE A 44 -14.30 2.29 -8.33
C ILE A 44 -15.13 3.50 -7.87
N SER A 45 -14.55 4.71 -7.92
CA SER A 45 -15.25 5.94 -7.55
C SER A 45 -16.43 6.22 -8.49
N ASP A 46 -16.29 5.92 -9.79
CA ASP A 46 -17.38 6.09 -10.79
C ASP A 46 -18.53 5.11 -10.53
N VAL A 47 -18.23 3.86 -10.12
CA VAL A 47 -19.25 2.89 -9.72
C VAL A 47 -19.99 3.37 -8.48
N TRP A 48 -19.26 3.80 -7.44
CA TRP A 48 -19.85 4.35 -6.21
C TRP A 48 -20.78 5.53 -6.49
N SER A 49 -20.36 6.49 -7.29
CA SER A 49 -21.15 7.69 -7.59
C SER A 49 -22.48 7.36 -8.27
N LYS A 50 -22.51 6.31 -9.11
CA LYS A 50 -23.68 5.87 -9.89
C LYS A 50 -24.61 4.95 -9.11
N THR A 51 -24.03 3.98 -8.38
CA THR A 51 -24.77 2.86 -7.79
C THR A 51 -24.91 2.98 -6.26
N LYS A 52 -24.11 3.83 -5.61
CA LYS A 52 -23.97 3.95 -4.15
C LYS A 52 -23.60 2.63 -3.48
N SER A 53 -22.97 1.74 -4.24
CA SER A 53 -22.38 0.50 -3.78
C SER A 53 -20.97 0.33 -4.30
N MET A 54 -20.12 -0.37 -3.56
CA MET A 54 -18.76 -0.66 -3.99
C MET A 54 -18.74 -1.89 -4.91
N PRO A 55 -17.88 -1.88 -5.97
CA PRO A 55 -17.75 -3.04 -6.83
C PRO A 55 -17.15 -4.22 -6.06
N PRO A 56 -17.73 -5.44 -6.16
CA PRO A 56 -17.25 -6.62 -5.44
C PRO A 56 -15.91 -7.14 -5.99
N ASP A 57 -15.60 -6.90 -7.24
CA ASP A 57 -14.42 -7.45 -7.92
C ASP A 57 -13.89 -6.55 -9.06
N ASN A 58 -12.79 -6.96 -9.70
CA ASN A 58 -12.18 -6.25 -10.83
C ASN A 58 -13.16 -6.10 -12.01
N GLN A 59 -13.89 -7.14 -12.35
CA GLN A 59 -14.80 -7.13 -13.48
C GLN A 59 -15.93 -6.12 -13.27
N SER A 60 -16.53 -6.11 -12.10
CA SER A 60 -17.59 -5.15 -11.72
C SER A 60 -17.10 -3.71 -11.69
N ALA A 61 -15.80 -3.51 -11.44
CA ALA A 61 -15.14 -2.22 -11.54
C ALA A 61 -14.73 -1.83 -12.97
N GLY A 62 -14.94 -2.72 -13.96
CA GLY A 62 -14.51 -2.50 -15.34
C GLY A 62 -13.00 -2.63 -15.55
N LEU A 63 -12.32 -3.37 -14.68
CA LEU A 63 -10.88 -3.59 -14.71
C LEU A 63 -10.52 -4.96 -15.30
N PRO A 64 -9.32 -5.11 -15.87
CA PRO A 64 -8.78 -6.41 -16.26
C PRO A 64 -8.67 -7.38 -15.07
N VAL A 65 -8.45 -8.66 -15.38
CA VAL A 65 -8.13 -9.66 -14.35
C VAL A 65 -6.87 -9.26 -13.57
N PRO A 66 -6.78 -9.62 -12.27
CA PRO A 66 -5.74 -9.11 -11.36
C PRO A 66 -4.31 -9.26 -11.88
N GLU A 67 -4.00 -10.39 -12.53
CA GLU A 67 -2.67 -10.77 -13.01
C GLU A 67 -2.22 -9.97 -14.26
N LYS A 68 -3.11 -9.18 -14.84
CA LYS A 68 -2.79 -8.27 -15.95
C LYS A 68 -2.48 -6.85 -15.51
N ILE A 69 -2.73 -6.52 -14.25
CA ILE A 69 -2.43 -5.19 -13.69
C ILE A 69 -1.18 -5.31 -12.84
N VAL A 70 -0.03 -5.16 -13.46
CA VAL A 70 1.29 -5.45 -12.89
C VAL A 70 2.27 -4.32 -13.14
N ASN A 71 3.33 -4.27 -12.33
CA ASN A 71 4.51 -3.44 -12.56
C ASN A 71 5.78 -4.15 -12.02
N ASN A 72 6.87 -3.42 -11.87
CA ASN A 72 8.14 -4.00 -11.40
C ASN A 72 8.05 -4.63 -10.00
N PHE A 73 7.12 -4.19 -9.16
CA PHE A 73 7.02 -4.62 -7.77
C PHE A 73 5.67 -5.27 -7.43
N ILE A 74 4.67 -5.16 -8.32
CA ILE A 74 3.33 -5.71 -8.13
C ILE A 74 3.09 -6.82 -9.14
N SER A 75 2.69 -7.98 -8.63
CA SER A 75 2.33 -9.17 -9.42
C SER A 75 0.83 -9.29 -9.70
N ALA A 76 -0.02 -8.64 -8.91
CA ALA A 76 -1.46 -8.59 -9.14
C ALA A 76 -2.12 -7.41 -8.41
N LEU A 77 -3.18 -6.85 -9.00
CA LEU A 77 -4.06 -5.88 -8.37
C LEU A 77 -5.48 -6.46 -8.32
N THR A 78 -5.98 -6.71 -7.12
CA THR A 78 -7.30 -7.29 -6.88
C THR A 78 -8.22 -6.26 -6.25
N VAL A 79 -9.43 -6.11 -6.79
CA VAL A 79 -10.51 -5.34 -6.17
C VAL A 79 -11.42 -6.30 -5.42
N LYS A 80 -11.76 -5.97 -4.17
CA LYS A 80 -12.74 -6.71 -3.36
C LYS A 80 -13.53 -5.71 -2.52
N ASP A 81 -14.83 -5.66 -2.76
CA ASP A 81 -15.76 -4.75 -2.05
C ASP A 81 -15.27 -3.29 -2.04
N GLY A 82 -14.71 -2.84 -3.16
CA GLY A 82 -14.14 -1.51 -3.35
C GLY A 82 -12.71 -1.34 -2.85
N ALA A 83 -12.20 -2.22 -1.99
CA ALA A 83 -10.81 -2.18 -1.55
C ALA A 83 -9.86 -2.68 -2.66
N ILE A 84 -8.73 -2.01 -2.83
CA ILE A 84 -7.68 -2.34 -3.78
C ILE A 84 -6.57 -3.06 -3.03
N HIS A 85 -6.29 -4.30 -3.40
CA HIS A 85 -5.23 -5.12 -2.83
C HIS A 85 -4.07 -5.22 -3.84
N LEU A 86 -2.92 -4.67 -3.47
CA LEU A 86 -1.68 -4.77 -4.23
C LEU A 86 -0.85 -5.94 -3.71
N THR A 87 -0.70 -6.99 -4.49
CA THR A 87 0.16 -8.12 -4.15
C THR A 87 1.56 -7.86 -4.68
N PHE A 88 2.54 -7.80 -3.77
CA PHE A 88 3.94 -7.61 -4.13
C PHE A 88 4.55 -8.88 -4.71
N GLY A 89 5.38 -8.71 -5.72
CA GLY A 89 6.03 -9.81 -6.45
C GLY A 89 7.03 -9.26 -7.45
N ASN A 90 7.32 -10.03 -8.49
CA ASN A 90 8.28 -9.65 -9.54
C ASN A 90 9.66 -9.31 -8.94
N ARG A 91 10.08 -8.05 -9.00
CA ARG A 91 11.36 -7.56 -8.46
C ARG A 91 11.26 -7.02 -7.03
N ALA A 92 10.15 -7.22 -6.35
CA ALA A 92 9.99 -6.79 -4.97
C ALA A 92 11.02 -7.48 -4.06
N ASN A 93 11.47 -6.76 -3.04
CA ASN A 93 12.36 -7.30 -2.03
C ASN A 93 11.73 -8.55 -1.37
N LYS A 94 12.56 -9.53 -1.03
CA LYS A 94 12.13 -10.80 -0.40
C LYS A 94 11.30 -10.60 0.87
N GLN A 95 11.53 -9.50 1.61
CA GLN A 95 10.81 -9.16 2.83
C GLN A 95 9.32 -8.82 2.59
N ILE A 96 8.98 -8.36 1.39
CA ILE A 96 7.60 -7.98 1.01
C ILE A 96 7.04 -8.82 -0.13
N ASN A 97 7.83 -9.70 -0.74
CA ASN A 97 7.38 -10.58 -1.81
C ASN A 97 6.23 -11.49 -1.31
N GLY A 98 5.13 -11.57 -2.06
CA GLY A 98 3.92 -12.28 -1.67
C GLY A 98 3.05 -11.56 -0.63
N LYS A 99 3.48 -10.44 -0.09
CA LYS A 99 2.68 -9.64 0.85
C LYS A 99 1.73 -8.70 0.12
N VAL A 100 0.71 -8.27 0.84
CA VAL A 100 -0.37 -7.42 0.32
C VAL A 100 -0.37 -6.07 1.03
N LEU A 101 -0.55 -5.01 0.25
CA LEU A 101 -0.91 -3.68 0.73
C LEU A 101 -2.30 -3.34 0.22
N THR A 102 -3.18 -2.93 1.12
CA THR A 102 -4.56 -2.58 0.81
C THR A 102 -4.77 -1.08 0.83
N LEU A 103 -5.44 -0.55 -0.21
CA LEU A 103 -6.00 0.79 -0.23
C LEU A 103 -7.52 0.67 -0.15
N ARG A 104 -8.12 1.30 0.85
CA ARG A 104 -9.58 1.24 1.08
C ARG A 104 -10.24 2.56 0.77
N PRO A 105 -11.40 2.55 0.07
CA PRO A 105 -12.17 3.76 -0.16
C PRO A 105 -12.84 4.20 1.15
N ALA A 106 -12.77 5.48 1.44
CA ALA A 106 -13.52 6.14 2.50
C ALA A 106 -14.51 7.12 1.87
N VAL A 107 -15.76 7.03 2.26
CA VAL A 107 -16.88 7.76 1.68
C VAL A 107 -17.74 8.41 2.75
N VAL A 108 -18.47 9.46 2.38
CA VAL A 108 -19.58 10.00 3.16
C VAL A 108 -20.85 9.35 2.65
N THR A 109 -21.44 8.45 3.42
CA THR A 109 -22.52 7.55 2.96
C THR A 109 -23.80 8.27 2.55
N ASP A 110 -24.10 9.38 3.19
CA ASP A 110 -25.28 10.21 2.94
C ASP A 110 -25.02 11.37 1.96
N ALA A 111 -23.79 11.54 1.51
CA ALA A 111 -23.39 12.59 0.56
C ALA A 111 -22.47 12.03 -0.55
N PRO A 112 -23.00 11.24 -1.51
CA PRO A 112 -22.19 10.56 -2.53
C PRO A 112 -21.55 11.50 -3.55
N ILE A 113 -21.84 12.80 -3.50
CA ILE A 113 -21.16 13.83 -4.29
C ILE A 113 -19.77 14.14 -3.75
N VAL A 114 -19.51 13.83 -2.48
CA VAL A 114 -18.18 13.98 -1.88
C VAL A 114 -17.21 12.98 -2.52
N PRO A 115 -16.06 13.42 -3.01
CA PRO A 115 -15.09 12.54 -3.62
C PRO A 115 -14.63 11.43 -2.66
N VAL A 116 -14.42 10.22 -3.20
CA VAL A 116 -13.86 9.11 -2.45
C VAL A 116 -12.43 9.46 -2.01
N THR A 117 -12.15 9.30 -0.73
CA THR A 117 -10.79 9.41 -0.18
C THR A 117 -10.21 8.00 -0.03
N TRP A 118 -8.91 7.85 -0.32
CA TRP A 118 -8.25 6.55 -0.28
C TRP A 118 -7.36 6.43 0.95
N VAL A 119 -7.64 5.43 1.76
CA VAL A 119 -6.93 5.14 3.01
C VAL A 119 -5.97 3.98 2.76
N CYS A 120 -4.68 4.22 2.95
CA CYS A 120 -3.63 3.24 2.72
C CYS A 120 -3.36 2.42 3.98
N GLY A 121 -3.31 1.10 3.83
CA GLY A 121 -2.89 0.17 4.87
C GLY A 121 -3.67 0.33 6.18
N ASN A 122 -2.94 0.60 7.24
CA ASN A 122 -3.47 0.72 8.60
C ASN A 122 -3.89 2.15 8.99
N ALA A 123 -3.81 3.11 8.06
CA ALA A 123 -4.24 4.47 8.30
C ALA A 123 -5.75 4.56 8.58
N ILE A 124 -6.17 5.66 9.19
CA ILE A 124 -7.57 5.95 9.51
C ILE A 124 -8.15 6.97 8.51
N ALA A 125 -9.44 6.90 8.30
CA ALA A 125 -10.13 7.90 7.50
C ALA A 125 -10.40 9.18 8.29
N PRO A 126 -10.47 10.35 7.59
CA PRO A 126 -10.93 11.58 8.22
C PRO A 126 -12.43 11.47 8.58
N ASN A 127 -12.81 12.03 9.74
CA ASN A 127 -14.21 12.14 10.12
C ASN A 127 -14.92 13.17 9.20
N PRO A 128 -16.16 12.95 8.71
CA PRO A 128 -17.10 11.86 9.02
C PRO A 128 -17.09 10.66 8.03
N MET A 129 -16.00 10.43 7.31
CA MET A 129 -15.94 9.38 6.31
C MET A 129 -15.95 7.97 6.91
N THR A 130 -16.64 7.05 6.25
CA THR A 130 -16.68 5.62 6.57
C THR A 130 -15.80 4.85 5.60
N ILE A 131 -14.90 4.02 6.13
CA ILE A 131 -14.04 3.14 5.31
C ILE A 131 -14.86 1.93 4.86
N MET A 132 -14.79 1.63 3.56
CA MET A 132 -15.42 0.47 2.96
C MET A 132 -14.37 -0.59 2.60
N GLY A 133 -14.78 -1.86 2.59
CA GLY A 133 -13.90 -2.98 2.28
C GLY A 133 -12.99 -3.40 3.45
N GLU A 134 -12.39 -4.57 3.30
CA GLU A 134 -11.53 -5.20 4.31
C GLU A 134 -10.07 -4.78 4.14
N ASN A 135 -9.34 -4.63 5.26
CA ASN A 135 -7.90 -4.42 5.24
C ASN A 135 -7.15 -5.75 5.27
N SER A 136 -6.57 -6.13 4.15
CA SER A 136 -5.73 -7.33 4.03
C SER A 136 -4.22 -7.02 4.08
N THR A 137 -3.84 -5.82 4.53
CA THR A 137 -2.42 -5.43 4.65
C THR A 137 -1.71 -6.33 5.65
N ASN A 138 -0.65 -6.99 5.18
CA ASN A 138 0.19 -7.88 6.00
C ASN A 138 1.68 -7.52 5.91
N ILE A 139 1.99 -6.32 5.44
CA ILE A 139 3.35 -5.76 5.45
C ILE A 139 3.60 -5.18 6.84
N PRO A 140 4.75 -5.48 7.49
CA PRO A 140 5.13 -4.87 8.76
C PRO A 140 5.17 -3.33 8.69
N ASP A 141 4.70 -2.66 9.74
CA ASP A 141 4.65 -1.19 9.80
C ASP A 141 6.01 -0.51 9.59
N ALA A 142 7.11 -1.18 9.97
CA ALA A 142 8.46 -0.68 9.74
C ALA A 142 8.76 -0.40 8.26
N TYR A 143 8.17 -1.17 7.35
CA TYR A 143 8.34 -1.02 5.90
C TYR A 143 7.30 -0.11 5.26
N LEU A 144 6.17 0.13 5.92
CA LEU A 144 5.12 0.97 5.36
C LEU A 144 5.53 2.45 5.32
N PRO A 145 5.16 3.18 4.26
CA PRO A 145 5.20 4.64 4.26
C PRO A 145 4.38 5.20 5.43
N ILE A 146 4.74 6.37 5.93
CA ILE A 146 4.07 7.00 7.08
C ILE A 146 2.56 7.14 6.83
N ALA A 147 2.17 7.50 5.61
CA ALA A 147 0.76 7.64 5.21
C ALA A 147 -0.05 6.34 5.26
N CYS A 148 0.61 5.18 5.32
CA CYS A 148 -0.02 3.85 5.34
C CYS A 148 0.03 3.18 6.73
N ARG A 149 0.59 3.83 7.72
CA ARG A 149 0.68 3.31 9.10
C ARG A 149 -0.55 3.67 9.90
N GLY A 150 -0.90 2.82 10.86
CA GLY A 150 -1.85 3.19 11.89
C GLY A 150 -1.29 4.32 12.77
N LEU A 151 -2.17 5.11 13.37
CA LEU A 151 -1.75 6.06 14.41
C LEU A 151 -1.23 5.23 15.60
N THR A 152 0.07 5.25 15.81
CA THR A 152 0.63 4.82 17.11
C THR A 152 0.18 5.83 18.16
N LYS A 153 -0.63 5.35 19.11
CA LYS A 153 -0.91 6.11 20.34
C LYS A 153 0.37 6.26 21.15
#